data_ac624227492365ee9a7e597ac0a32cc9
#
_entry.id   ac624227492365ee9a7e597ac0a32cc9
#
_cell.length_a   1.000
_cell.length_b   1.000
_cell.length_c   1.000
_cell.angle_alpha   90.00
_cell.angle_beta   90.00
_cell.angle_gamma   90.00
#
_symmetry.space_group_name_H-M   'P 1'
#
loop_
_entity.id
_entity.type
_entity.pdbx_description
1 polymer ?
#
loop_
_entity_poly.entity_id
_entity_poly.type
_entity_poly.pdbx_seq_one_letter_code
_entity_poly.pdbx_strand_id
1 'polypeptide(L)'
;MAYDFKPLPAPGDILWCKFPHDEDLGNPGPYPRPGLVLNVFRDIHAVLMTYGTSQVGNVYDGEFVIDDQLDTAGLAAPTKFDLNRLQKLPFNDIWFGASPGVTITVPLPKMGVIPPIFMAPMRAAWAIRKK
;
A
#
# COMPACT_ATOMS: atom_id res chain seq x y z
N MET A 1 15.09 -8.43 16.18
CA MET A 1 13.75 -8.96 16.49
C MET A 1 12.70 -8.02 15.89
N ALA A 2 11.71 -8.58 15.22
CA ALA A 2 10.67 -7.77 14.60
C ALA A 2 9.69 -7.24 15.64
N TYR A 3 9.23 -6.00 15.44
CA TYR A 3 8.21 -5.37 16.26
C TYR A 3 6.89 -5.38 15.50
N ASP A 4 5.87 -6.04 16.04
CA ASP A 4 4.54 -6.06 15.45
C ASP A 4 3.83 -4.73 15.68
N PHE A 5 3.26 -4.16 14.63
CA PHE A 5 2.39 -3.00 14.75
C PHE A 5 0.98 -3.42 15.16
N LYS A 6 0.35 -2.62 16.01
CA LYS A 6 -1.01 -2.86 16.51
C LYS A 6 -1.77 -1.54 16.59
N PRO A 7 -3.07 -1.57 16.33
CA PRO A 7 -3.87 -2.69 15.83
C PRO A 7 -3.58 -2.99 14.36
N LEU A 8 -4.12 -4.10 13.86
CA LEU A 8 -4.07 -4.41 12.42
C LEU A 8 -4.82 -3.34 11.65
N PRO A 9 -4.38 -3.03 10.42
CA PRO A 9 -5.09 -2.07 9.58
C PRO A 9 -6.37 -2.67 9.01
N ALA A 10 -7.10 -1.87 8.23
CA ALA A 10 -8.30 -2.31 7.53
C ALA A 10 -8.08 -2.23 6.02
N PRO A 11 -8.81 -3.03 5.21
CA PRO A 11 -8.77 -2.86 3.75
C PRO A 11 -9.10 -1.43 3.36
N GLY A 12 -8.33 -0.88 2.44
CA GLY A 12 -8.43 0.52 2.03
C GLY A 12 -7.46 1.45 2.73
N ASP A 13 -6.82 1.00 3.82
CA ASP A 13 -5.75 1.80 4.45
C ASP A 13 -4.55 1.88 3.51
N ILE A 14 -3.87 3.03 3.53
CA ILE A 14 -2.63 3.25 2.80
C ILE A 14 -1.51 3.36 3.83
N LEU A 15 -0.50 2.54 3.67
CA LEU A 15 0.57 2.35 4.66
C LEU A 15 1.94 2.62 4.04
N TRP A 16 2.88 3.05 4.89
CA TRP A 16 4.30 3.05 4.54
C TRP A 16 4.79 1.61 4.50
N CYS A 17 5.09 1.11 3.31
CA CYS A 17 5.45 -0.29 3.08
C CYS A 17 6.78 -0.40 2.34
N LYS A 18 7.65 -1.28 2.82
CA LYS A 18 8.90 -1.63 2.14
C LYS A 18 8.62 -2.78 1.17
N PHE A 19 7.78 -2.52 0.19
CA PHE A 19 7.32 -3.54 -0.77
C PHE A 19 8.52 -4.18 -1.47
N PRO A 20 8.60 -5.53 -1.51
CA PRO A 20 9.77 -6.20 -2.08
C PRO A 20 9.87 -6.00 -3.59
N HIS A 21 11.10 -5.98 -4.11
CA HIS A 21 11.34 -5.99 -5.54
C HIS A 21 10.96 -7.35 -6.13
N ASP A 22 10.57 -7.37 -7.41
CA ASP A 22 10.15 -8.59 -8.09
C ASP A 22 11.23 -9.68 -8.09
N GLU A 23 12.50 -9.27 -8.15
CA GLU A 23 13.64 -10.19 -8.18
C GLU A 23 14.03 -10.69 -6.79
N ASP A 24 13.42 -10.18 -5.72
CA ASP A 24 13.79 -10.59 -4.36
C ASP A 24 12.58 -10.46 -3.42
N LEU A 25 11.58 -11.31 -3.63
CA LEU A 25 10.31 -11.23 -2.87
C LEU A 25 10.45 -11.66 -1.41
N GLY A 26 11.54 -12.29 -1.03
CA GLY A 26 11.77 -12.71 0.33
C GLY A 26 12.30 -11.64 1.27
N ASN A 27 12.68 -10.48 0.74
CA ASN A 27 13.27 -9.39 1.52
C ASN A 27 12.54 -8.08 1.27
N PRO A 28 12.45 -7.20 2.29
CA PRO A 28 11.84 -5.88 2.09
C PRO A 28 12.65 -5.05 1.12
N GLY A 29 11.95 -4.17 0.40
CA GLY A 29 12.58 -3.17 -0.45
C GLY A 29 13.35 -2.16 0.39
N PRO A 30 14.28 -1.40 -0.25
CA PRO A 30 15.17 -0.52 0.49
C PRO A 30 14.49 0.72 1.07
N TYR A 31 13.36 1.14 0.51
CA TYR A 31 12.69 2.38 0.93
C TYR A 31 11.21 2.18 1.15
N PRO A 32 10.62 2.78 2.19
CA PRO A 32 9.18 2.79 2.37
C PRO A 32 8.50 3.57 1.23
N ARG A 33 7.43 2.99 0.70
CA ARG A 33 6.60 3.59 -0.34
C ARG A 33 5.13 3.35 0.00
N PRO A 34 4.20 4.10 -0.63
CA PRO A 34 2.79 3.85 -0.39
C PRO A 34 2.39 2.44 -0.81
N GLY A 35 1.69 1.75 0.08
CA GLY A 35 1.08 0.46 -0.20
C GLY A 35 -0.37 0.48 0.22
N LEU A 36 -1.23 -0.16 -0.56
CA LEU A 36 -2.67 -0.23 -0.29
C LEU A 36 -3.02 -1.58 0.29
N VAL A 37 -3.72 -1.58 1.42
CA VAL A 37 -4.21 -2.81 2.07
C VAL A 37 -5.44 -3.30 1.32
N LEU A 38 -5.39 -4.55 0.86
CA LEU A 38 -6.50 -5.21 0.18
C LEU A 38 -7.21 -6.22 1.07
N ASN A 39 -6.48 -6.86 1.97
CA ASN A 39 -7.04 -7.83 2.90
C ASN A 39 -6.18 -7.93 4.16
N VAL A 40 -6.75 -8.46 5.23
CA VAL A 40 -6.08 -8.58 6.53
C VAL A 40 -6.26 -10.01 7.02
N PHE A 41 -5.16 -10.63 7.47
CA PHE A 41 -5.14 -12.01 7.98
C PHE A 41 -4.85 -11.97 9.48
N ARG A 42 -5.91 -11.96 10.30
CA ARG A 42 -5.79 -11.75 11.75
C ARG A 42 -5.06 -12.89 12.45
N ASP A 43 -5.25 -14.12 11.97
CA ASP A 43 -4.65 -15.31 12.59
C ASP A 43 -3.13 -15.35 12.49
N ILE A 44 -2.55 -14.70 11.50
CA ILE A 44 -1.10 -14.67 11.29
C ILE A 44 -0.51 -13.27 11.34
N HIS A 45 -1.30 -12.28 11.73
CA HIS A 45 -0.88 -10.87 11.85
C HIS A 45 -0.21 -10.35 10.58
N ALA A 46 -0.89 -10.55 9.45
CA ALA A 46 -0.36 -10.20 8.13
C ALA A 46 -1.41 -9.47 7.30
N VAL A 47 -0.95 -8.84 6.22
CA VAL A 47 -1.79 -8.07 5.32
C VAL A 47 -1.46 -8.40 3.87
N LEU A 48 -2.47 -8.31 3.00
CA LEU A 48 -2.29 -8.40 1.56
C LEU A 48 -2.17 -6.98 1.02
N MET A 49 -1.03 -6.69 0.36
CA MET A 49 -0.68 -5.34 -0.07
C MET A 49 -0.48 -5.28 -1.56
N THR A 50 -0.74 -4.11 -2.14
CA THR A 50 -0.31 -3.78 -3.49
C THR A 50 0.61 -2.56 -3.47
N TYR A 51 1.46 -2.48 -4.50
CA TYR A 51 2.51 -1.48 -4.63
C TYR A 51 1.96 -0.18 -5.23
N GLY A 52 2.40 0.95 -4.70
CA GLY A 52 2.09 2.29 -5.21
C GLY A 52 3.34 2.97 -5.77
N THR A 53 3.18 3.64 -6.91
CA THR A 53 4.26 4.38 -7.57
C THR A 53 3.79 5.77 -8.00
N SER A 54 4.69 6.75 -7.94
CA SER A 54 4.42 8.09 -8.47
C SER A 54 4.55 8.18 -9.99
N GLN A 55 5.00 7.11 -10.64
CA GLN A 55 5.07 7.04 -12.11
C GLN A 55 3.71 6.65 -12.66
N VAL A 56 2.88 7.65 -12.96
CA VAL A 56 1.46 7.45 -13.29
C VAL A 56 1.15 7.52 -14.79
N GLY A 57 2.17 7.61 -15.66
CA GLY A 57 1.99 7.93 -17.08
C GLY A 57 1.01 7.03 -17.84
N ASN A 58 1.27 5.72 -17.88
CA ASN A 58 0.38 4.77 -18.54
C ASN A 58 -0.34 3.93 -17.49
N VAL A 59 -1.66 3.73 -17.67
CA VAL A 59 -2.49 2.92 -16.78
C VAL A 59 -2.94 1.69 -17.57
N TYR A 60 -2.47 0.51 -17.14
CA TYR A 60 -2.78 -0.76 -17.77
C TYR A 60 -3.87 -1.50 -16.99
N ASP A 61 -4.36 -2.61 -17.56
CA ASP A 61 -5.37 -3.44 -16.89
C ASP A 61 -4.89 -3.86 -15.50
N GLY A 62 -5.74 -3.68 -14.50
CA GLY A 62 -5.40 -4.00 -13.12
C GLY A 62 -4.77 -2.84 -12.36
N GLU A 63 -4.54 -1.70 -13.00
CA GLU A 63 -3.98 -0.51 -12.36
C GLU A 63 -5.02 0.58 -12.22
N PHE A 64 -4.87 1.43 -11.19
CA PHE A 64 -5.68 2.63 -11.04
C PHE A 64 -4.85 3.71 -10.35
N VAL A 65 -5.25 4.97 -10.55
CA VAL A 65 -4.49 6.12 -10.04
C VAL A 65 -5.34 6.91 -9.05
N ILE A 66 -4.75 7.24 -7.90
CA ILE A 66 -5.31 8.23 -6.98
C ILE A 66 -4.65 9.55 -7.31
N ASP A 67 -5.39 10.46 -7.92
CA ASP A 67 -4.89 11.76 -8.40
C ASP A 67 -5.65 12.95 -7.82
N ASP A 68 -6.50 12.71 -6.83
CA ASP A 68 -7.27 13.72 -6.15
C ASP A 68 -7.44 13.31 -4.68
N GLN A 69 -7.84 14.24 -3.82
CA GLN A 69 -8.01 14.01 -2.38
C GLN A 69 -6.76 13.36 -1.75
N LEU A 70 -5.59 13.85 -2.16
CA LEU A 70 -4.32 13.30 -1.71
C LEU A 70 -4.13 13.41 -0.21
N ASP A 71 -4.70 14.43 0.43
CA ASP A 71 -4.62 14.59 1.88
C ASP A 71 -5.29 13.42 2.61
N THR A 72 -6.47 12.99 2.14
CA THR A 72 -7.18 11.84 2.71
C THR A 72 -6.35 10.58 2.58
N ALA A 73 -5.71 10.40 1.43
CA ALA A 73 -4.88 9.23 1.15
C ALA A 73 -3.49 9.32 1.82
N GLY A 74 -3.10 10.49 2.29
CA GLY A 74 -1.77 10.71 2.87
C GLY A 74 -0.66 10.70 1.84
N LEU A 75 -0.99 11.00 0.58
CA LEU A 75 -0.04 10.94 -0.53
C LEU A 75 0.49 12.34 -0.85
N ALA A 76 1.79 12.41 -1.17
CA ALA A 76 2.44 13.68 -1.54
C ALA A 76 2.22 14.01 -3.02
N ALA A 77 1.85 13.03 -3.84
CA ALA A 77 1.68 13.18 -5.29
C ALA A 77 0.69 12.13 -5.79
N PRO A 78 0.14 12.30 -7.01
CA PRO A 78 -0.65 11.24 -7.63
C PRO A 78 0.11 9.92 -7.63
N THR A 79 -0.59 8.84 -7.31
CA THR A 79 0.02 7.53 -7.10
C THR A 79 -0.80 6.49 -7.83
N LYS A 80 -0.11 5.60 -8.57
CA LYS A 80 -0.72 4.48 -9.28
C LYS A 80 -0.50 3.21 -8.46
N PHE A 81 -1.57 2.47 -8.23
CA PHE A 81 -1.53 1.17 -7.56
C PHE A 81 -1.75 0.05 -8.57
N ASP A 82 -0.94 -0.99 -8.48
CA ASP A 82 -0.95 -2.11 -9.44
C ASP A 82 -1.52 -3.35 -8.76
N LEU A 83 -2.78 -3.67 -9.05
CA LEU A 83 -3.46 -4.83 -8.47
C LEU A 83 -3.02 -6.17 -9.07
N ASN A 84 -2.12 -6.14 -10.04
CA ASN A 84 -1.46 -7.35 -10.55
C ASN A 84 -0.29 -7.77 -9.65
N ARG A 85 0.18 -6.89 -8.76
CA ARG A 85 1.36 -7.11 -7.91
C ARG A 85 0.94 -7.12 -6.46
N LEU A 86 0.62 -8.31 -5.95
CA LEU A 86 0.13 -8.49 -4.60
C LEU A 86 1.15 -9.26 -3.76
N GLN A 87 1.36 -8.84 -2.53
CA GLN A 87 2.22 -9.52 -1.57
C GLN A 87 1.53 -9.63 -0.22
N LYS A 88 1.58 -10.80 0.38
CA LYS A 88 1.15 -11.02 1.75
C LYS A 88 2.36 -10.81 2.66
N LEU A 89 2.31 -9.80 3.51
CA LEU A 89 3.44 -9.37 4.32
C LEU A 89 3.09 -9.38 5.81
N PRO A 90 4.01 -9.83 6.68
CA PRO A 90 3.82 -9.69 8.12
C PRO A 90 3.70 -8.21 8.51
N PHE A 91 2.76 -7.89 9.38
CA PHE A 91 2.53 -6.49 9.78
C PHE A 91 3.47 -6.11 10.92
N ASN A 92 4.73 -5.88 10.58
CA ASN A 92 5.78 -5.55 11.54
C ASN A 92 6.77 -4.52 10.96
N ASP A 93 7.75 -4.11 11.76
CA ASP A 93 8.70 -3.06 11.40
C ASP A 93 9.78 -3.50 10.40
N ILE A 94 9.84 -4.79 10.06
CA ILE A 94 10.71 -5.25 8.98
C ILE A 94 10.17 -4.80 7.62
N TRP A 95 8.85 -4.86 7.46
CA TRP A 95 8.17 -4.61 6.17
C TRP A 95 7.48 -3.26 6.09
N PHE A 96 7.31 -2.57 7.24
CA PHE A 96 6.57 -1.30 7.29
C PHE A 96 7.33 -0.28 8.12
N GLY A 97 7.19 1.00 7.76
CA GLY A 97 7.79 2.10 8.48
C GLY A 97 7.85 3.36 7.64
N ALA A 98 7.80 4.52 8.27
CA ALA A 98 7.83 5.79 7.56
C ALA A 98 9.20 6.08 6.95
N SER A 99 9.22 6.86 5.85
CA SER A 99 10.46 7.37 5.28
C SER A 99 11.15 8.33 6.26
N PRO A 100 12.49 8.38 6.26
CA PRO A 100 13.21 9.34 7.09
C PRO A 100 12.77 10.78 6.77
N GLY A 101 12.64 11.60 7.81
CA GLY A 101 12.27 13.00 7.66
C GLY A 101 10.80 13.29 7.49
N VAL A 102 9.96 12.27 7.45
CA VAL A 102 8.50 12.44 7.34
C VAL A 102 7.91 12.78 8.71
N THR A 103 7.10 13.83 8.77
CA THR A 103 6.34 14.17 9.98
C THR A 103 5.17 13.21 10.12
N ILE A 104 5.09 12.51 11.25
CA ILE A 104 4.06 11.52 11.51
C ILE A 104 2.89 12.17 12.20
N THR A 105 1.73 12.19 11.56
CA THR A 105 0.50 12.79 12.10
C THR A 105 -0.58 11.74 12.40
N VAL A 106 -0.36 10.49 12.00
CA VAL A 106 -1.26 9.37 12.25
C VAL A 106 -0.44 8.20 12.79
N PRO A 107 -1.07 7.21 13.44
CA PRO A 107 -0.31 6.06 13.96
C PRO A 107 0.46 5.34 12.86
N LEU A 108 1.75 5.08 13.12
CA LEU A 108 2.60 4.33 12.21
C LEU A 108 2.06 2.91 12.04
N PRO A 109 2.21 2.33 10.85
CA PRO A 109 2.81 2.89 9.63
C PRO A 109 1.78 3.53 8.69
N LYS A 110 0.64 3.94 9.20
CA LYS A 110 -0.46 4.46 8.38
C LYS A 110 -0.12 5.81 7.77
N MET A 111 -0.45 5.99 6.50
CA MET A 111 -0.37 7.26 5.78
C MET A 111 -1.75 7.91 5.68
N GLY A 112 -2.76 7.13 5.33
CA GLY A 112 -4.12 7.58 5.09
C GLY A 112 -5.01 6.44 4.68
N VAL A 113 -6.09 6.77 3.98
CA VAL A 113 -7.05 5.77 3.46
C VAL A 113 -7.40 6.12 2.02
N ILE A 114 -7.82 5.10 1.26
CA ILE A 114 -8.32 5.34 -0.09
C ILE A 114 -9.55 6.28 -0.02
N PRO A 115 -9.54 7.41 -0.76
CA PRO A 115 -10.73 8.27 -0.76
C PRO A 115 -11.91 7.54 -1.39
N PRO A 116 -13.14 7.72 -0.88
CA PRO A 116 -14.31 6.97 -1.37
C PRO A 116 -14.53 7.04 -2.88
N ILE A 117 -14.21 8.17 -3.51
CA ILE A 117 -14.39 8.32 -4.97
C ILE A 117 -13.51 7.36 -5.78
N PHE A 118 -12.45 6.79 -5.19
CA PHE A 118 -11.57 5.87 -5.88
C PHE A 118 -11.93 4.40 -5.63
N MET A 119 -12.96 4.11 -4.84
CA MET A 119 -13.41 2.73 -4.64
C MET A 119 -13.91 2.11 -5.94
N ALA A 120 -14.65 2.86 -6.76
CA ALA A 120 -15.14 2.37 -8.04
C ALA A 120 -14.00 2.09 -9.04
N PRO A 121 -13.05 3.02 -9.27
CA PRO A 121 -11.87 2.70 -10.10
C PRO A 121 -11.08 1.50 -9.59
N MET A 122 -10.93 1.37 -8.26
CA MET A 122 -10.23 0.22 -7.69
C MET A 122 -10.95 -1.09 -8.00
N ARG A 123 -12.27 -1.13 -7.83
CA ARG A 123 -13.06 -2.33 -8.13
C ARG A 123 -13.02 -2.68 -9.61
N ALA A 124 -13.07 -1.67 -10.48
CA ALA A 124 -12.97 -1.90 -11.93
C ALA A 124 -11.60 -2.49 -12.29
N ALA A 125 -10.52 -1.94 -11.71
CA ALA A 125 -9.17 -2.46 -11.93
C ALA A 125 -9.04 -3.90 -11.41
N TRP A 126 -9.61 -4.18 -10.24
CA TRP A 126 -9.60 -5.53 -9.67
C TRP A 126 -10.27 -6.54 -10.58
N ALA A 127 -11.40 -6.16 -11.19
CA ALA A 127 -12.18 -7.06 -12.06
C ALA A 127 -11.41 -7.46 -13.32
N ILE A 128 -10.54 -6.60 -13.84
CA ILE A 128 -9.81 -6.85 -15.09
C ILE A 128 -8.32 -7.08 -14.90
N ARG A 129 -7.87 -7.25 -13.65
CA ARG A 129 -6.45 -7.49 -13.40
C ARG A 129 -5.99 -8.81 -14.02
N LYS A 130 -4.71 -8.85 -14.35
CA LYS A 130 -4.07 -10.09 -14.80
C LYS A 130 -3.89 -11.01 -13.61
N LYS A 131 -3.99 -12.30 -13.85
CA LYS A 131 -3.80 -13.31 -12.80
C LYS A 131 -2.46 -14.00 -12.95
#